data_6349639de8415c49703d00515f14fce2
#
_entry.id   6349639de8415c49703d00515f14fce2
#
_cell.length_a   1.000
_cell.length_b   1.000
_cell.length_c   1.000
_cell.angle_alpha   90.00
_cell.angle_beta   90.00
_cell.angle_gamma   90.00
#
_symmetry.space_group_name_H-M   'P 1'
#
loop_
_entity.id
_entity.type
_entity.pdbx_description
1 polymer ?
#
loop_
_entity_poly.entity_id
_entity_poly.type
_entity_poly.pdbx_seq_one_letter_code
_entity_poly.pdbx_strand_id
1 'polypeptide(L)'
;MDTVFKALADPTRRSLLDELYKEDGQTLTALERRLPMTRIAVMKHLRVLEAAGLVATKRRGREKLHFLNPVPIRLVHDRWVSKYAEPWAATLTGLKKTLEAEMEKVFEIYIKTTPERLWEAITDPDLRARYSFGVRVESDWTNGSTYASHAGELAIAAGENLEVDPPRRLVQSFNALWSDDVKAEGTSRVTWEIEPVGDSCRLLVTHDQLREGANDEVYGGWPQILSGLKTWLETGEVLTTPGSLMYT
;
A
#
# COMPACT_ATOMS: atom_id res chain seq x y z
N MET A 1 4.35 27.34 25.08
CA MET A 1 4.67 25.89 25.04
C MET A 1 5.50 25.43 26.22
N ASP A 2 6.49 26.19 26.65
CA ASP A 2 7.36 25.82 27.80
C ASP A 2 6.61 25.54 29.10
N THR A 3 5.50 26.24 29.34
CA THR A 3 4.61 26.01 30.48
C THR A 3 3.96 24.64 30.44
N VAL A 4 3.57 24.15 29.24
CA VAL A 4 2.97 22.82 29.04
C VAL A 4 4.00 21.73 29.35
N PHE A 5 5.24 21.84 28.82
CA PHE A 5 6.30 20.88 29.12
C PHE A 5 6.66 20.85 30.60
N LYS A 6 6.80 22.03 31.23
CA LYS A 6 7.04 22.12 32.68
C LYS A 6 5.89 21.50 33.49
N ALA A 7 4.65 21.69 33.06
CA ALA A 7 3.49 21.09 33.72
C ALA A 7 3.48 19.57 33.57
N LEU A 8 3.82 19.02 32.41
CA LEU A 8 3.86 17.60 32.12
C LEU A 8 5.09 16.87 32.68
N ALA A 9 6.15 17.57 33.10
CA ALA A 9 7.38 16.97 33.62
C ALA A 9 7.18 16.22 34.95
N ASP A 10 6.15 16.58 35.74
CA ASP A 10 5.89 16.00 37.03
C ASP A 10 4.94 14.80 36.94
N PRO A 11 5.29 13.62 37.48
CA PRO A 11 4.48 12.41 37.38
C PRO A 11 3.12 12.55 38.05
N THR A 12 3.05 13.28 39.16
CA THR A 12 1.80 13.47 39.91
C THR A 12 0.80 14.32 39.11
N ARG A 13 1.28 15.32 38.37
CA ARG A 13 0.42 16.12 37.49
C ARG A 13 -0.09 15.28 36.31
N ARG A 14 0.73 14.37 35.75
CA ARG A 14 0.25 13.42 34.74
C ARG A 14 -0.84 12.52 35.28
N SER A 15 -0.67 11.96 36.50
CA SER A 15 -1.72 11.14 37.15
C SER A 15 -3.03 11.91 37.35
N LEU A 16 -2.96 13.20 37.69
CA LEU A 16 -4.16 14.06 37.78
C LEU A 16 -4.87 14.24 36.42
N LEU A 17 -4.12 14.40 35.33
CA LEU A 17 -4.67 14.46 33.99
C LEU A 17 -5.28 13.12 33.58
N ASP A 18 -4.67 11.99 33.95
CA ASP A 18 -5.20 10.65 33.70
C ASP A 18 -6.53 10.42 34.45
N GLU A 19 -6.66 10.90 35.68
CA GLU A 19 -7.92 10.82 36.41
C GLU A 19 -9.01 11.70 35.79
N LEU A 20 -8.67 12.88 35.29
CA LEU A 20 -9.60 13.73 34.55
C LEU A 20 -9.96 13.15 33.19
N TYR A 21 -9.07 12.41 32.54
CA TYR A 21 -9.36 11.71 31.29
C TYR A 21 -10.37 10.57 31.49
N LYS A 22 -10.28 9.84 32.62
CA LYS A 22 -11.24 8.77 32.96
C LYS A 22 -12.63 9.31 33.25
N GLU A 23 -12.71 10.45 33.92
CA GLU A 23 -13.96 11.12 34.28
C GLU A 23 -13.76 12.63 34.37
N ASP A 24 -14.39 13.35 33.46
CA ASP A 24 -14.31 14.81 33.40
C ASP A 24 -15.26 15.49 34.39
N GLY A 25 -14.96 16.74 34.72
CA GLY A 25 -15.84 17.54 35.60
C GLY A 25 -15.75 17.15 37.08
N GLN A 26 -14.57 16.72 37.53
CA GLN A 26 -14.36 16.31 38.92
C GLN A 26 -14.12 17.51 39.87
N THR A 27 -14.60 17.39 41.09
CA THR A 27 -14.27 18.34 42.18
C THR A 27 -12.89 18.05 42.76
N LEU A 28 -12.29 19.04 43.43
CA LEU A 28 -11.06 18.86 44.20
C LEU A 28 -11.16 17.69 45.20
N THR A 29 -12.30 17.52 45.85
CA THR A 29 -12.53 16.43 46.81
C THR A 29 -12.59 15.07 46.13
N ALA A 30 -13.14 14.98 44.94
CA ALA A 30 -13.20 13.73 44.19
C ALA A 30 -11.78 13.31 43.76
N LEU A 31 -10.97 14.22 43.26
CA LEU A 31 -9.60 13.99 42.87
C LEU A 31 -8.69 13.61 44.04
N GLU A 32 -8.87 14.26 45.22
CA GLU A 32 -8.11 13.93 46.43
C GLU A 32 -8.35 12.47 46.88
N ARG A 33 -9.57 11.95 46.74
CA ARG A 33 -9.89 10.55 47.15
C ARG A 33 -9.24 9.50 46.24
N ARG A 34 -8.86 9.87 45.02
CA ARG A 34 -8.33 8.94 44.02
C ARG A 34 -6.80 8.90 43.97
N LEU A 35 -6.17 9.86 44.63
CA LEU A 35 -4.72 10.01 44.55
C LEU A 35 -4.09 9.97 45.97
N PRO A 36 -2.92 9.33 46.13
CA PRO A 36 -2.24 9.22 47.42
C PRO A 36 -1.55 10.54 47.80
N MET A 37 -2.34 11.62 47.92
CA MET A 37 -1.81 12.94 48.28
C MET A 37 -2.81 13.81 49.05
N THR A 38 -2.30 14.79 49.74
CA THR A 38 -3.14 15.73 50.50
C THR A 38 -3.89 16.69 49.58
N ARG A 39 -5.03 17.19 50.08
CA ARG A 39 -5.85 18.20 49.39
C ARG A 39 -5.04 19.42 48.96
N ILE A 40 -4.08 19.87 49.79
CA ILE A 40 -3.23 21.02 49.48
C ILE A 40 -2.31 20.71 48.34
N ALA A 41 -1.77 19.49 48.27
CA ALA A 41 -0.91 19.05 47.18
C ALA A 41 -1.69 18.97 45.86
N VAL A 42 -2.90 18.34 45.85
CA VAL A 42 -3.78 18.29 44.68
C VAL A 42 -4.07 19.71 44.17
N MET A 43 -4.43 20.62 45.09
CA MET A 43 -4.74 22.01 44.70
C MET A 43 -3.52 22.73 44.07
N LYS A 44 -2.31 22.51 44.58
CA LYS A 44 -1.09 23.10 44.01
C LYS A 44 -0.82 22.58 42.60
N HIS A 45 -0.95 21.27 42.39
CA HIS A 45 -0.76 20.65 41.09
C HIS A 45 -1.82 21.11 40.07
N LEU A 46 -3.11 21.18 40.48
CA LEU A 46 -4.18 21.68 39.61
C LEU A 46 -3.94 23.13 39.19
N ARG A 47 -3.44 24.01 40.08
CA ARG A 47 -3.11 25.40 39.70
C ARG A 47 -2.04 25.47 38.61
N VAL A 48 -1.02 24.60 38.66
CA VAL A 48 0.01 24.53 37.62
C VAL A 48 -0.58 24.06 36.30
N LEU A 49 -1.46 23.06 36.33
CA LEU A 49 -2.14 22.54 35.15
C LEU A 49 -3.13 23.56 34.55
N GLU A 50 -3.87 24.29 35.40
CA GLU A 50 -4.74 25.40 34.98
C GLU A 50 -3.91 26.53 34.32
N ALA A 51 -2.79 26.92 34.93
CA ALA A 51 -1.90 27.96 34.39
C ALA A 51 -1.25 27.55 33.05
N ALA A 52 -1.07 26.25 32.82
CA ALA A 52 -0.57 25.70 31.56
C ALA A 52 -1.70 25.47 30.53
N GLY A 53 -2.96 25.75 30.88
CA GLY A 53 -4.10 25.52 30.01
C GLY A 53 -4.49 24.05 29.82
N LEU A 54 -3.89 23.14 30.59
CA LEU A 54 -4.15 21.68 30.52
C LEU A 54 -5.41 21.26 31.27
N VAL A 55 -5.89 22.11 32.19
CA VAL A 55 -7.13 21.93 32.93
C VAL A 55 -7.97 23.21 32.78
N ALA A 56 -9.21 23.04 32.35
CA ALA A 56 -10.23 24.07 32.36
C ALA A 56 -11.13 23.91 33.60
N THR A 57 -11.71 24.98 34.07
CA THR A 57 -12.59 24.94 35.26
C THR A 57 -13.93 25.59 35.02
N LYS A 58 -14.97 25.02 35.61
CA LYS A 58 -16.33 25.59 35.59
C LYS A 58 -16.94 25.55 36.99
N ARG A 59 -17.63 26.60 37.41
CA ARG A 59 -18.39 26.61 38.64
C ARG A 59 -19.79 26.05 38.42
N ARG A 60 -20.23 25.18 39.36
CA ARG A 60 -21.60 24.68 39.45
C ARG A 60 -22.07 24.87 40.92
N GLY A 61 -22.78 25.94 41.16
CA GLY A 61 -23.14 26.34 42.51
C GLY A 61 -21.91 26.68 43.36
N ARG A 62 -21.71 25.96 44.47
CA ARG A 62 -20.56 26.13 45.39
C ARG A 62 -19.35 25.30 44.97
N GLU A 63 -19.48 24.44 43.98
CA GLU A 63 -18.42 23.53 43.52
C GLU A 63 -17.65 24.12 42.37
N LYS A 64 -16.33 23.91 42.36
CA LYS A 64 -15.45 24.14 41.23
C LYS A 64 -15.12 22.77 40.58
N LEU A 65 -15.55 22.59 39.35
CA LEU A 65 -15.31 21.39 38.55
C LEU A 65 -14.09 21.61 37.68
N HIS A 66 -13.30 20.55 37.51
CA HIS A 66 -12.06 20.55 36.70
C HIS A 66 -12.26 19.60 35.51
N PHE A 67 -11.89 20.06 34.33
CA PHE A 67 -12.02 19.38 33.04
C PHE A 67 -10.68 19.27 32.38
N LEU A 68 -10.38 18.13 31.77
CA LEU A 68 -9.21 17.98 30.92
C LEU A 68 -9.34 18.88 29.67
N ASN A 69 -8.32 19.66 29.39
CA ASN A 69 -8.19 20.35 28.11
C ASN A 69 -7.07 19.70 27.29
N PRO A 70 -7.37 18.87 26.27
CA PRO A 70 -6.37 18.19 25.48
C PRO A 70 -5.69 19.08 24.42
N VAL A 71 -6.22 20.28 24.16
CA VAL A 71 -5.73 21.17 23.08
C VAL A 71 -4.25 21.47 23.19
N PRO A 72 -3.67 21.86 24.36
CA PRO A 72 -2.23 22.13 24.45
C PRO A 72 -1.37 20.89 24.17
N ILE A 73 -1.84 19.70 24.55
CA ILE A 73 -1.15 18.42 24.25
C ILE A 73 -1.18 18.17 22.75
N ARG A 74 -2.32 18.37 22.11
CA ARG A 74 -2.48 18.23 20.65
C ARG A 74 -1.56 19.18 19.91
N LEU A 75 -1.45 20.44 20.33
CA LEU A 75 -0.54 21.40 19.72
C LEU A 75 0.95 21.02 19.88
N VAL A 76 1.32 20.37 20.99
CA VAL A 76 2.66 19.79 21.18
C VAL A 76 2.87 18.64 20.21
N HIS A 77 1.89 17.72 20.12
CA HIS A 77 1.94 16.61 19.18
C HIS A 77 2.12 17.10 17.73
N ASP A 78 1.27 18.01 17.28
CA ASP A 78 1.27 18.49 15.89
C ASP A 78 2.57 19.23 15.53
N ARG A 79 3.16 19.93 16.50
CA ARG A 79 4.41 20.68 16.27
C ARG A 79 5.68 19.83 16.35
N TRP A 80 5.69 18.81 17.20
CA TRP A 80 6.92 18.07 17.52
C TRP A 80 6.83 16.59 17.12
N VAL A 81 5.75 15.89 17.51
CA VAL A 81 5.66 14.44 17.29
C VAL A 81 5.43 14.14 15.82
N SER A 82 4.48 14.81 15.16
CA SER A 82 4.23 14.63 13.73
C SER A 82 5.49 14.92 12.90
N LYS A 83 6.20 16.03 13.22
CA LYS A 83 7.43 16.41 12.52
C LYS A 83 8.55 15.35 12.63
N TYR A 84 8.63 14.64 13.75
CA TYR A 84 9.61 13.56 13.93
C TYR A 84 9.08 12.19 13.52
N ALA A 85 7.76 12.01 13.47
CA ALA A 85 7.15 10.75 13.01
C ALA A 85 7.16 10.62 11.47
N GLU A 86 7.10 11.73 10.71
CA GLU A 86 7.15 11.70 9.24
C GLU A 86 8.41 11.00 8.67
N PRO A 87 9.66 11.28 9.16
CA PRO A 87 10.84 10.56 8.70
C PRO A 87 10.78 9.05 9.00
N TRP A 88 10.20 8.66 10.15
CA TRP A 88 10.02 7.25 10.52
C TRP A 88 8.95 6.57 9.67
N ALA A 89 7.84 7.25 9.38
CA ALA A 89 6.82 6.75 8.48
C ALA A 89 7.37 6.59 7.05
N ALA A 90 8.16 7.54 6.56
CA ALA A 90 8.85 7.46 5.29
C ALA A 90 9.87 6.31 5.27
N THR A 91 10.64 6.12 6.36
CA THR A 91 11.61 5.02 6.50
C THR A 91 10.90 3.67 6.54
N LEU A 92 9.81 3.52 7.30
CA LEU A 92 9.02 2.29 7.36
C LEU A 92 8.34 1.98 6.02
N THR A 93 7.83 3.01 5.33
CA THR A 93 7.26 2.86 3.98
C THR A 93 8.36 2.48 2.97
N GLY A 94 9.55 3.09 3.07
CA GLY A 94 10.71 2.72 2.27
C GLY A 94 11.19 1.30 2.54
N LEU A 95 11.26 0.89 3.81
CA LEU A 95 11.62 -0.49 4.19
C LEU A 95 10.58 -1.50 3.70
N LYS A 96 9.30 -1.20 3.86
CA LYS A 96 8.20 -2.03 3.33
C LYS A 96 8.33 -2.16 1.81
N LYS A 97 8.54 -1.04 1.10
CA LYS A 97 8.75 -1.04 -0.35
C LYS A 97 10.00 -1.81 -0.77
N THR A 98 11.09 -1.76 0.01
CA THR A 98 12.31 -2.54 -0.25
C THR A 98 12.09 -4.03 -0.03
N LEU A 99 11.35 -4.43 1.03
CA LEU A 99 10.99 -5.82 1.29
C LEU A 99 10.00 -6.35 0.24
N GLU A 100 9.07 -5.52 -0.21
CA GLU A 100 8.15 -5.86 -1.32
C GLU A 100 8.91 -5.94 -2.66
N ALA A 101 9.93 -5.12 -2.88
CA ALA A 101 10.75 -5.14 -4.10
C ALA A 101 11.62 -6.39 -4.24
N GLU A 102 12.00 -7.05 -3.14
CA GLU A 102 12.68 -8.37 -3.21
C GLU A 102 11.74 -9.48 -3.69
N MET A 103 10.42 -9.24 -3.65
CA MET A 103 9.36 -10.18 -4.09
C MET A 103 8.64 -9.71 -5.36
N GLU A 104 9.16 -8.70 -6.04
CA GLU A 104 8.62 -8.24 -7.32
C GLU A 104 9.67 -8.35 -8.45
N LYS A 105 9.19 -8.60 -9.65
CA LYS A 105 9.97 -8.57 -10.90
C LYS A 105 9.39 -7.51 -11.81
N VAL A 106 10.20 -6.54 -12.19
CA VAL A 106 9.80 -5.41 -13.02
C VAL A 106 10.47 -5.49 -14.37
N PHE A 107 9.69 -5.41 -15.44
CA PHE A 107 10.12 -5.45 -16.82
C PHE A 107 9.66 -4.19 -17.54
N GLU A 108 10.58 -3.39 -18.06
CA GLU A 108 10.28 -2.16 -18.77
C GLU A 108 10.75 -2.27 -20.23
N ILE A 109 9.90 -1.86 -21.15
CA ILE A 109 10.22 -1.84 -22.57
C ILE A 109 9.54 -0.66 -23.27
N TYR A 110 10.19 -0.11 -24.30
CA TYR A 110 9.64 0.92 -25.16
C TYR A 110 9.31 0.33 -26.53
N ILE A 111 8.09 0.55 -27.01
CA ILE A 111 7.54 -0.02 -28.26
C ILE A 111 7.00 1.12 -29.11
N LYS A 112 7.39 1.17 -30.38
CA LYS A 112 6.87 2.15 -31.33
C LYS A 112 5.47 1.74 -31.79
N THR A 113 4.47 2.22 -31.05
CA THR A 113 3.05 1.90 -31.23
C THR A 113 2.19 2.92 -30.48
N THR A 114 0.85 2.83 -30.62
CA THR A 114 -0.10 3.59 -29.81
C THR A 114 -0.59 2.80 -28.59
N PRO A 115 -1.06 3.47 -27.51
CA PRO A 115 -1.61 2.78 -26.35
C PRO A 115 -2.77 1.82 -26.71
N GLU A 116 -3.66 2.24 -27.62
CA GLU A 116 -4.82 1.44 -28.03
C GLU A 116 -4.39 0.14 -28.71
N ARG A 117 -3.41 0.24 -29.64
CA ARG A 117 -2.89 -0.92 -30.37
C ARG A 117 -2.11 -1.86 -29.42
N LEU A 118 -1.40 -1.31 -28.45
CA LEU A 118 -0.71 -2.10 -27.44
C LEU A 118 -1.71 -2.80 -26.52
N TRP A 119 -2.76 -2.11 -26.09
CA TRP A 119 -3.86 -2.70 -25.32
C TRP A 119 -4.56 -3.83 -26.09
N GLU A 120 -4.90 -3.61 -27.34
CA GLU A 120 -5.50 -4.64 -28.21
C GLU A 120 -4.57 -5.85 -28.32
N ALA A 121 -3.27 -5.66 -28.51
CA ALA A 121 -2.31 -6.75 -28.56
C ALA A 121 -2.23 -7.57 -27.28
N ILE A 122 -2.48 -6.95 -26.12
CA ILE A 122 -2.50 -7.64 -24.82
C ILE A 122 -3.80 -8.40 -24.58
N THR A 123 -4.94 -7.87 -25.05
CA THR A 123 -6.28 -8.36 -24.70
C THR A 123 -6.96 -9.22 -25.77
N ASP A 124 -6.59 -9.05 -27.03
CA ASP A 124 -7.11 -9.88 -28.12
C ASP A 124 -6.43 -11.25 -28.14
N PRO A 125 -7.17 -12.37 -28.10
CA PRO A 125 -6.60 -13.72 -28.01
C PRO A 125 -5.79 -14.12 -29.27
N ASP A 126 -6.19 -13.68 -30.45
CA ASP A 126 -5.48 -14.01 -31.71
C ASP A 126 -4.19 -13.22 -31.85
N LEU A 127 -4.23 -11.96 -31.46
CA LEU A 127 -3.02 -11.10 -31.46
C LEU A 127 -2.04 -11.57 -30.38
N ARG A 128 -2.54 -11.90 -29.19
CA ARG A 128 -1.73 -12.43 -28.09
C ARG A 128 -0.97 -13.68 -28.49
N ALA A 129 -1.63 -14.62 -29.16
CA ALA A 129 -1.01 -15.88 -29.58
C ALA A 129 0.18 -15.69 -30.53
N ARG A 130 0.22 -14.60 -31.31
CA ARG A 130 1.29 -14.36 -32.31
C ARG A 130 2.67 -14.15 -31.67
N TYR A 131 2.73 -13.52 -30.50
CA TYR A 131 4.00 -13.16 -29.86
C TYR A 131 4.23 -13.87 -28.51
N SER A 132 3.23 -14.58 -28.01
CA SER A 132 3.26 -15.22 -26.70
C SER A 132 3.23 -16.74 -26.81
N PHE A 133 4.06 -17.32 -27.70
CA PHE A 133 4.21 -18.77 -27.87
C PHE A 133 2.91 -19.53 -28.15
N GLY A 134 1.99 -18.94 -28.88
CA GLY A 134 0.68 -19.54 -29.15
C GLY A 134 -0.34 -19.43 -27.99
N VAL A 135 0.01 -18.74 -26.91
CA VAL A 135 -0.87 -18.55 -25.76
C VAL A 135 -1.99 -17.58 -26.10
N ARG A 136 -3.21 -18.04 -26.01
CA ARG A 136 -4.45 -17.27 -26.12
C ARG A 136 -4.95 -16.88 -24.73
N VAL A 137 -5.55 -15.71 -24.59
CA VAL A 137 -6.11 -15.22 -23.34
C VAL A 137 -7.56 -14.84 -23.57
N GLU A 138 -8.46 -15.38 -22.77
CA GLU A 138 -9.91 -15.14 -22.88
C GLU A 138 -10.42 -14.48 -21.61
N SER A 139 -11.20 -13.40 -21.75
CA SER A 139 -11.82 -12.67 -20.64
C SER A 139 -12.88 -11.70 -21.17
N ASP A 140 -13.79 -11.27 -20.29
CA ASP A 140 -14.72 -10.17 -20.55
C ASP A 140 -14.07 -8.77 -20.37
N TRP A 141 -12.84 -8.71 -19.86
CA TRP A 141 -12.04 -7.50 -19.63
C TRP A 141 -12.80 -6.42 -18.84
N THR A 142 -13.46 -6.83 -17.76
CA THR A 142 -14.12 -5.95 -16.80
C THR A 142 -13.56 -6.20 -15.40
N ASN A 143 -13.67 -5.20 -14.51
CA ASN A 143 -13.25 -5.36 -13.12
C ASN A 143 -14.01 -6.52 -12.45
N GLY A 144 -13.28 -7.45 -11.84
CA GLY A 144 -13.82 -8.63 -11.18
C GLY A 144 -14.17 -9.81 -12.14
N SER A 145 -13.98 -9.65 -13.46
CA SER A 145 -14.16 -10.78 -14.39
C SER A 145 -12.96 -11.73 -14.30
N THR A 146 -13.21 -13.02 -14.57
CA THR A 146 -12.14 -14.01 -14.65
C THR A 146 -11.46 -13.96 -16.02
N TYR A 147 -10.22 -14.44 -16.07
CA TYR A 147 -9.53 -14.73 -17.31
C TYR A 147 -8.91 -16.13 -17.28
N ALA A 148 -8.73 -16.72 -18.44
CA ALA A 148 -7.96 -17.95 -18.63
C ALA A 148 -7.04 -17.80 -19.83
N SER A 149 -5.85 -18.39 -19.73
CA SER A 149 -4.89 -18.48 -20.82
C SER A 149 -4.48 -19.92 -21.10
N HIS A 150 -4.37 -20.27 -22.37
CA HIS A 150 -4.05 -21.63 -22.81
C HIS A 150 -3.22 -21.61 -24.11
N ALA A 151 -2.40 -22.64 -24.29
CA ALA A 151 -1.69 -22.96 -25.52
C ALA A 151 -2.19 -24.33 -26.00
N GLY A 152 -3.06 -24.33 -27.02
CA GLY A 152 -3.80 -25.55 -27.39
C GLY A 152 -4.62 -26.08 -26.21
N GLU A 153 -4.38 -27.33 -25.81
CA GLU A 153 -5.08 -27.95 -24.66
C GLU A 153 -4.40 -27.66 -23.31
N LEU A 154 -3.19 -27.08 -23.31
CA LEU A 154 -2.45 -26.80 -22.10
C LEU A 154 -2.95 -25.50 -21.44
N ALA A 155 -3.46 -25.61 -20.21
CA ALA A 155 -3.75 -24.44 -19.39
C ALA A 155 -2.44 -23.77 -18.93
N ILE A 156 -2.28 -22.48 -19.23
CA ILE A 156 -1.08 -21.71 -18.89
C ILE A 156 -1.29 -20.93 -17.59
N ALA A 157 -2.33 -20.10 -17.52
CA ALA A 157 -2.63 -19.35 -16.32
C ALA A 157 -4.12 -19.02 -16.22
N ALA A 158 -4.57 -18.74 -15.02
CA ALA A 158 -5.93 -18.22 -14.78
C ALA A 158 -5.93 -17.25 -13.60
N GLY A 159 -6.94 -16.41 -13.56
CA GLY A 159 -7.09 -15.45 -12.47
C GLY A 159 -8.28 -14.54 -12.66
N GLU A 160 -8.24 -13.41 -11.95
CA GLU A 160 -9.26 -12.37 -11.96
C GLU A 160 -8.66 -11.04 -12.41
N ASN A 161 -9.39 -10.27 -13.18
CA ASN A 161 -9.06 -8.90 -13.52
C ASN A 161 -9.41 -7.98 -12.35
N LEU A 162 -8.42 -7.62 -11.55
CA LEU A 162 -8.59 -6.79 -10.34
C LEU A 162 -8.83 -5.32 -10.70
N GLU A 163 -8.20 -4.84 -11.79
CA GLU A 163 -8.37 -3.49 -12.31
C GLU A 163 -8.25 -3.52 -13.84
N VAL A 164 -9.19 -2.89 -14.54
CA VAL A 164 -9.20 -2.75 -15.99
C VAL A 164 -9.48 -1.29 -16.33
N ASP A 165 -8.46 -0.55 -16.77
CA ASP A 165 -8.52 0.87 -17.19
C ASP A 165 -7.89 1.01 -18.59
N PRO A 166 -8.66 0.71 -19.68
CA PRO A 166 -8.14 0.78 -21.04
C PRO A 166 -7.84 2.23 -21.48
N PRO A 167 -6.79 2.48 -22.25
CA PRO A 167 -5.73 1.56 -22.62
C PRO A 167 -4.49 1.64 -21.70
N ARG A 168 -4.65 2.08 -20.44
CA ARG A 168 -3.56 2.51 -19.57
C ARG A 168 -3.09 1.45 -18.57
N ARG A 169 -4.01 0.68 -18.01
CA ARG A 169 -3.68 -0.18 -16.88
C ARG A 169 -4.54 -1.44 -16.83
N LEU A 170 -3.88 -2.58 -16.57
CA LEU A 170 -4.50 -3.86 -16.31
C LEU A 170 -3.81 -4.51 -15.11
N VAL A 171 -4.56 -4.87 -14.08
CA VAL A 171 -4.08 -5.60 -12.91
C VAL A 171 -4.80 -6.92 -12.80
N GLN A 172 -4.05 -8.01 -12.69
CA GLN A 172 -4.59 -9.37 -12.67
C GLN A 172 -4.00 -10.18 -11.53
N SER A 173 -4.82 -10.97 -10.82
CA SER A 173 -4.27 -12.09 -10.06
C SER A 173 -3.75 -13.15 -11.04
N PHE A 174 -2.67 -13.82 -10.71
CA PHE A 174 -2.01 -14.75 -11.62
C PHE A 174 -1.74 -16.08 -10.92
N ASN A 175 -2.36 -17.15 -11.44
CA ASN A 175 -2.12 -18.52 -11.02
C ASN A 175 -1.51 -19.27 -12.19
N ALA A 176 -0.25 -19.67 -12.07
CA ALA A 176 0.45 -20.46 -13.06
C ALA A 176 -0.03 -21.91 -13.05
N LEU A 177 -0.27 -22.53 -14.24
CA LEU A 177 -0.96 -23.82 -14.36
C LEU A 177 -0.21 -24.86 -15.22
N TRP A 178 0.91 -24.53 -15.87
CA TRP A 178 1.55 -25.38 -16.86
C TRP A 178 2.36 -26.57 -16.29
N SER A 179 2.72 -26.57 -15.01
CA SER A 179 3.32 -27.71 -14.30
C SER A 179 2.92 -27.72 -12.83
N ASP A 180 3.12 -28.85 -12.16
CA ASP A 180 2.74 -28.99 -10.76
C ASP A 180 3.64 -28.15 -9.85
N ASP A 181 4.90 -27.96 -10.20
CA ASP A 181 5.85 -27.13 -9.44
C ASP A 181 5.43 -25.65 -9.48
N VAL A 182 5.01 -25.13 -10.65
CA VAL A 182 4.53 -23.74 -10.74
C VAL A 182 3.14 -23.53 -10.13
N LYS A 183 2.28 -24.56 -10.15
CA LYS A 183 0.98 -24.51 -9.42
C LYS A 183 1.18 -24.36 -7.91
N ALA A 184 2.23 -25.00 -7.37
CA ALA A 184 2.57 -24.93 -5.97
C ALA A 184 3.04 -23.53 -5.51
N GLU A 185 3.39 -22.62 -6.44
CA GLU A 185 3.76 -21.24 -6.14
C GLU A 185 2.57 -20.40 -5.64
N GLY A 186 1.35 -20.81 -5.96
CA GLY A 186 0.12 -20.12 -5.56
C GLY A 186 -0.19 -18.89 -6.41
N THR A 187 -0.96 -17.99 -5.81
CA THR A 187 -1.43 -16.78 -6.50
C THR A 187 -0.43 -15.66 -6.36
N SER A 188 -0.04 -15.06 -7.47
CA SER A 188 0.73 -13.83 -7.57
C SER A 188 -0.09 -12.75 -8.27
N ARG A 189 0.51 -11.59 -8.56
CA ARG A 189 -0.16 -10.49 -9.24
C ARG A 189 0.68 -9.98 -10.39
N VAL A 190 0.04 -9.71 -11.54
CA VAL A 190 0.66 -9.10 -12.71
C VAL A 190 -0.03 -7.76 -12.99
N THR A 191 0.76 -6.70 -13.08
CA THR A 191 0.31 -5.36 -13.45
C THR A 191 0.94 -4.97 -14.77
N TRP A 192 0.13 -4.47 -15.71
CA TRP A 192 0.52 -3.88 -16.98
C TRP A 192 0.22 -2.40 -16.95
N GLU A 193 1.20 -1.56 -17.21
CA GLU A 193 1.03 -0.10 -17.28
C GLU A 193 1.55 0.40 -18.62
N ILE A 194 0.69 1.14 -19.34
CA ILE A 194 0.97 1.68 -20.67
C ILE A 194 0.97 3.20 -20.57
N GLU A 195 2.10 3.80 -20.90
CA GLU A 195 2.30 5.24 -20.89
C GLU A 195 2.77 5.71 -22.28
N PRO A 196 2.08 6.68 -22.93
CA PRO A 196 2.53 7.25 -24.19
C PRO A 196 3.79 8.11 -23.98
N VAL A 197 4.81 7.89 -24.81
CA VAL A 197 6.09 8.61 -24.77
C VAL A 197 6.48 9.00 -26.20
N GLY A 198 6.18 10.21 -26.62
CA GLY A 198 6.44 10.66 -28.00
C GLY A 198 5.64 9.87 -29.03
N ASP A 199 6.32 9.19 -29.97
CA ASP A 199 5.73 8.30 -30.98
C ASP A 199 5.73 6.81 -30.55
N SER A 200 5.99 6.54 -29.29
CA SER A 200 6.14 5.22 -28.72
C SER A 200 5.29 5.09 -27.44
N CYS A 201 5.18 3.87 -26.92
CA CYS A 201 4.66 3.57 -25.59
C CYS A 201 5.75 2.99 -24.70
N ARG A 202 5.81 3.43 -23.47
CA ARG A 202 6.46 2.73 -22.38
C ARG A 202 5.49 1.68 -21.84
N LEU A 203 5.89 0.43 -21.85
CA LEU A 203 5.18 -0.66 -21.21
C LEU A 203 5.98 -1.12 -19.99
N LEU A 204 5.34 -1.07 -18.84
CA LEU A 204 5.86 -1.60 -17.59
C LEU A 204 5.03 -2.82 -17.20
N VAL A 205 5.68 -3.96 -16.98
CA VAL A 205 5.06 -5.17 -16.44
C VAL A 205 5.68 -5.44 -15.08
N THR A 206 4.85 -5.38 -14.04
CA THR A 206 5.25 -5.73 -12.68
C THR A 206 4.62 -7.06 -12.29
N HIS A 207 5.43 -8.05 -11.93
CA HIS A 207 4.99 -9.33 -11.39
C HIS A 207 5.38 -9.37 -9.91
N ASP A 208 4.43 -9.17 -9.03
CA ASP A 208 4.62 -9.09 -7.58
C ASP A 208 3.78 -10.11 -6.80
N GLN A 209 3.82 -10.01 -5.48
CA GLN A 209 3.22 -11.00 -4.58
C GLN A 209 3.76 -12.43 -4.81
N LEU A 210 4.97 -12.53 -5.33
CA LEU A 210 5.70 -13.78 -5.44
C LEU A 210 6.14 -14.24 -4.04
N ARG A 211 6.11 -15.54 -3.76
CA ARG A 211 6.63 -16.06 -2.50
C ARG A 211 8.16 -15.92 -2.43
N GLU A 212 8.72 -15.92 -1.25
CA GLU A 212 10.17 -15.94 -1.06
C GLU A 212 10.77 -17.21 -1.71
N GLY A 213 11.77 -17.02 -2.57
CA GLY A 213 12.38 -18.11 -3.35
C GLY A 213 11.47 -18.71 -4.41
N ALA A 214 10.53 -17.91 -4.97
CA ALA A 214 9.62 -18.35 -6.04
C ALA A 214 10.38 -18.96 -7.22
N ASN A 215 9.79 -20.00 -7.82
CA ASN A 215 10.32 -20.66 -9.01
C ASN A 215 10.46 -19.66 -10.17
N ASP A 216 11.67 -19.57 -10.71
CA ASP A 216 12.02 -18.64 -11.80
C ASP A 216 11.15 -18.84 -13.06
N GLU A 217 10.62 -20.03 -13.28
CA GLU A 217 9.72 -20.32 -14.40
C GLU A 217 8.45 -19.44 -14.39
N VAL A 218 7.95 -19.04 -13.20
CA VAL A 218 6.73 -18.24 -13.06
C VAL A 218 6.86 -16.86 -13.70
N TYR A 219 8.07 -16.28 -13.71
CA TYR A 219 8.31 -14.91 -14.22
C TYR A 219 9.41 -14.85 -15.29
N GLY A 220 10.19 -15.93 -15.50
CA GLY A 220 11.33 -15.94 -16.42
C GLY A 220 10.95 -15.81 -17.89
N GLY A 221 9.70 -16.06 -18.27
CA GLY A 221 9.21 -15.93 -19.64
C GLY A 221 8.96 -14.48 -20.10
N TRP A 222 8.87 -13.51 -19.20
CA TRP A 222 8.53 -12.13 -19.53
C TRP A 222 9.45 -11.47 -20.55
N PRO A 223 10.81 -11.58 -20.46
CA PRO A 223 11.69 -10.97 -21.43
C PRO A 223 11.46 -11.43 -22.86
N GLN A 224 11.15 -12.71 -23.06
CA GLN A 224 10.87 -13.27 -24.39
C GLN A 224 9.50 -12.82 -24.92
N ILE A 225 8.45 -12.87 -24.06
CA ILE A 225 7.09 -12.39 -24.40
C ILE A 225 7.14 -10.91 -24.81
N LEU A 226 7.81 -10.07 -24.03
CA LEU A 226 7.91 -8.64 -24.31
C LEU A 226 8.76 -8.34 -25.57
N SER A 227 9.82 -9.10 -25.79
CA SER A 227 10.62 -8.99 -27.02
C SER A 227 9.81 -9.40 -28.26
N GLY A 228 9.02 -10.47 -28.15
CA GLY A 228 8.09 -10.91 -29.19
C GLY A 228 7.02 -9.87 -29.49
N LEU A 229 6.39 -9.30 -28.45
CA LEU A 229 5.40 -8.24 -28.56
C LEU A 229 5.97 -7.01 -29.28
N LYS A 230 7.18 -6.56 -28.87
CA LYS A 230 7.85 -5.43 -29.50
C LYS A 230 8.14 -5.69 -30.97
N THR A 231 8.77 -6.83 -31.28
CA THR A 231 9.13 -7.21 -32.64
C THR A 231 7.88 -7.24 -33.52
N TRP A 232 6.83 -7.91 -33.06
CA TRP A 232 5.60 -8.01 -33.84
C TRP A 232 4.90 -6.66 -34.07
N LEU A 233 4.78 -5.82 -33.05
CA LEU A 233 4.15 -4.51 -33.17
C LEU A 233 4.92 -3.53 -34.08
N GLU A 234 6.24 -3.60 -34.06
CA GLU A 234 7.11 -2.69 -34.83
C GLU A 234 7.35 -3.16 -36.27
N THR A 235 7.40 -4.48 -36.50
CA THR A 235 7.78 -5.03 -37.83
C THR A 235 6.69 -5.85 -38.50
N GLY A 236 5.69 -6.33 -37.74
CA GLY A 236 4.71 -7.30 -38.21
C GLY A 236 5.21 -8.76 -38.23
N GLU A 237 6.48 -8.97 -37.92
CA GLU A 237 7.10 -10.32 -37.92
C GLU A 237 7.09 -10.95 -36.53
N VAL A 238 7.03 -12.28 -36.47
CA VAL A 238 7.10 -13.05 -35.21
C VAL A 238 8.57 -13.28 -34.84
N LEU A 239 8.88 -13.08 -33.55
CA LEU A 239 10.22 -13.40 -33.03
C LEU A 239 10.46 -14.92 -33.05
N THR A 240 11.48 -15.35 -33.77
CA THR A 240 11.87 -16.79 -33.94
C THR A 240 13.13 -17.13 -33.15
N THR A 241 13.11 -16.89 -31.83
CA THR A 241 14.21 -17.37 -30.95
C THR A 241 13.97 -18.82 -30.53
N PRO A 242 15.04 -19.58 -30.12
CA PRO A 242 14.85 -20.94 -29.62
C PRO A 242 13.81 -21.06 -28.49
N GLY A 243 13.70 -20.05 -27.62
CA GLY A 243 12.68 -20.02 -26.58
C GLY A 243 11.26 -19.82 -27.09
N SER A 244 11.07 -19.23 -28.28
CA SER A 244 9.74 -19.08 -28.90
C SER A 244 9.20 -20.38 -29.50
N LEU A 245 10.02 -21.40 -29.60
CA LEU A 245 9.68 -22.73 -30.15
C LEU A 245 9.34 -23.75 -29.06
N MET A 246 9.39 -23.41 -27.79
CA MET A 246 9.16 -24.36 -26.69
C MET A 246 7.71 -24.88 -26.61
N TYR A 247 6.77 -24.22 -27.28
CA TYR A 247 5.33 -24.55 -27.21
C TYR A 247 4.68 -24.75 -28.60
N THR A 248 5.48 -24.93 -29.65
CA THR A 248 4.99 -25.29 -31.01
C THR A 248 5.00 -26.78 -31.26
#